data_081843676c344cd4c0464710adb2ed60
#
_entry.id   081843676c344cd4c0464710adb2ed60
#
_cell.length_a   1.000
_cell.length_b   1.000
_cell.length_c   1.000
_cell.angle_alpha   90.00
_cell.angle_beta   90.00
_cell.angle_gamma   90.00
#
_symmetry.space_group_name_H-M   'P 1'
#
loop_
_entity.id
_entity.type
_entity.pdbx_description
1 polymer ?
#
loop_
_entity_poly.entity_id
_entity_poly.type
_entity_poly.pdbx_seq_one_letter_code
_entity_poly.pdbx_strand_id
1 'polypeptide(L)'
;MRQSFHRRSFIKAATGVALGAAAPFTLRAQQARELVIVSFAGSLQEPHQWLARRMEARHPGLRIQLVPSESQDVVAQIKAAQGFSPYDAMPNGEPPHLIGIKDSYIQRADAKLLSNYANVYPEFIQKSQGYGVPVSYSLIGLAYNEKMVKTPPKSWADMWKPEYRGKVGIPRASSNLGLGALVIAAKVFGGSEDNLDPGWSKLQELKPQVGRSPTQLLQMLEREEIAIAPLWNNDAAGAAQKGLPIKFVQPDPGPVAIISFMSATAKTRHPELVYEWMNELLSPEYQSMAARAPYYFGPTVKGIAIPEGARAYTPSTPAEVLRLQSVDWTKIAPIRGKLVEQFDRLFAS
;
A
#
# COMPACT_ATOMS: atom_id res chain seq x y z
N MET A 1 -50.91 10.70 60.44
CA MET A 1 -50.63 11.95 61.23
C MET A 1 -50.00 12.91 60.19
N ARG A 2 -50.74 13.79 59.53
CA ARG A 2 -51.26 15.12 59.87
C ARG A 2 -50.23 15.99 60.53
N GLN A 3 -49.72 17.00 59.79
CA GLN A 3 -49.85 18.45 60.05
C GLN A 3 -48.84 19.14 59.07
N SER A 4 -49.11 19.92 58.06
CA SER A 4 -49.83 21.21 57.83
C SER A 4 -49.20 22.42 58.57
N PHE A 5 -49.21 23.51 57.85
CA PHE A 5 -49.09 24.98 58.16
C PHE A 5 -47.67 25.57 58.10
N HIS A 6 -47.41 26.78 57.66
CA HIS A 6 -48.19 27.93 57.11
C HIS A 6 -47.23 28.90 56.38
N ARG A 7 -47.67 29.51 55.30
CA ARG A 7 -47.68 30.87 54.80
C ARG A 7 -47.05 32.01 55.62
N ARG A 8 -46.36 32.90 54.98
CA ARG A 8 -46.55 34.38 54.78
C ARG A 8 -45.20 35.04 54.55
N SER A 9 -44.94 35.57 53.35
CA SER A 9 -45.14 36.94 52.87
C SER A 9 -44.34 38.02 53.59
N PHE A 10 -43.48 38.79 52.84
CA PHE A 10 -43.38 40.23 52.77
C PHE A 10 -42.18 40.60 51.87
N ILE A 11 -42.37 41.12 50.68
CA ILE A 11 -42.53 42.49 50.18
C ILE A 11 -41.21 43.29 50.10
N LYS A 12 -40.91 43.62 48.85
CA LYS A 12 -40.36 44.84 48.20
C LYS A 12 -39.06 45.45 48.71
N ALA A 13 -38.10 45.54 47.78
CA ALA A 13 -37.60 46.87 47.33
C ALA A 13 -36.82 46.71 46.03
N ALA A 14 -37.03 47.68 45.20
CA ALA A 14 -36.70 47.83 43.82
C ALA A 14 -35.27 48.35 43.56
N THR A 15 -34.92 48.31 42.29
CA THR A 15 -34.04 49.17 41.50
C THR A 15 -32.60 48.70 41.30
N GLY A 16 -32.33 48.55 39.99
CA GLY A 16 -30.98 48.45 39.43
C GLY A 16 -31.00 47.80 38.06
N VAL A 17 -31.55 48.51 37.04
CA VAL A 17 -31.43 48.11 35.64
C VAL A 17 -29.99 48.29 35.23
N ALA A 18 -29.30 47.19 34.91
CA ALA A 18 -28.13 47.20 34.03
C ALA A 18 -28.43 46.21 32.88
N LEU A 19 -28.94 46.74 31.78
CA LEU A 19 -29.02 46.08 30.50
C LEU A 19 -27.59 45.88 29.97
N GLY A 20 -26.92 44.82 30.41
CA GLY A 20 -25.77 44.26 29.75
C GLY A 20 -26.29 43.43 28.58
N ALA A 21 -26.17 43.92 27.36
CA ALA A 21 -26.39 43.13 26.14
C ALA A 21 -25.39 41.97 26.13
N ALA A 22 -25.78 40.85 26.70
CA ALA A 22 -25.11 39.59 26.45
C ALA A 22 -25.44 39.18 25.00
N ALA A 23 -24.55 39.55 24.07
CA ALA A 23 -24.55 38.94 22.77
C ALA A 23 -24.49 37.41 22.97
N PRO A 24 -25.42 36.65 22.40
CA PRO A 24 -25.29 35.21 22.44
C PRO A 24 -24.03 34.88 21.63
N PHE A 25 -22.94 34.54 22.30
CA PHE A 25 -21.88 33.75 21.72
C PHE A 25 -22.54 32.42 21.38
N THR A 26 -23.12 32.34 20.18
CA THR A 26 -23.40 31.06 19.55
C THR A 26 -22.03 30.43 19.29
N LEU A 27 -21.49 29.72 20.26
CA LEU A 27 -20.57 28.63 20.00
C LEU A 27 -21.34 27.69 19.05
N ARG A 28 -21.21 27.94 17.75
CA ARG A 28 -21.51 26.90 16.78
C ARG A 28 -20.62 25.73 17.19
N ALA A 29 -21.21 24.77 17.87
CA ALA A 29 -20.59 23.46 18.04
C ALA A 29 -20.24 23.01 16.64
N GLN A 30 -18.97 23.12 16.27
CA GLN A 30 -18.47 22.66 15.00
C GLN A 30 -18.72 21.17 15.02
N GLN A 31 -19.70 20.73 14.20
CA GLN A 31 -20.08 19.33 14.16
C GLN A 31 -18.81 18.52 13.94
N ALA A 32 -18.48 17.65 14.89
CA ALA A 32 -17.32 16.79 14.78
C ALA A 32 -17.42 16.00 13.48
N ARG A 33 -16.48 16.22 12.57
CA ARG A 33 -16.41 15.50 11.30
C ARG A 33 -15.49 14.31 11.51
N GLU A 34 -15.99 13.12 11.23
CA GLU A 34 -15.20 11.90 11.28
C GLU A 34 -14.92 11.43 9.85
N LEU A 35 -13.66 11.20 9.57
CA LEU A 35 -13.18 10.64 8.32
C LEU A 35 -12.59 9.25 8.62
N VAL A 36 -13.18 8.22 8.04
CA VAL A 36 -12.74 6.82 8.25
C VAL A 36 -11.93 6.36 7.06
N ILE A 37 -10.64 6.16 7.27
CA ILE A 37 -9.69 5.79 6.21
C ILE A 37 -9.09 4.44 6.51
N VAL A 38 -9.15 3.52 5.55
CA VAL A 38 -8.40 2.29 5.63
C VAL A 38 -6.90 2.59 5.44
N SER A 39 -6.07 1.97 6.25
CA SER A 39 -4.62 2.00 6.11
C SER A 39 -4.11 0.58 6.01
N PHE A 40 -3.12 0.31 5.14
CA PHE A 40 -2.47 -0.98 5.16
C PHE A 40 -1.85 -1.25 6.53
N ALA A 41 -2.02 -2.47 7.02
CA ALA A 41 -1.34 -2.92 8.22
C ALA A 41 0.18 -2.91 8.00
N GLY A 42 0.96 -2.55 9.03
CA GLY A 42 2.42 -2.55 8.97
C GLY A 42 3.04 -1.19 8.62
N SER A 43 3.97 -1.17 7.67
CA SER A 43 4.89 -0.05 7.47
C SER A 43 4.23 1.28 7.07
N LEU A 44 3.04 1.27 6.47
CA LEU A 44 2.33 2.50 6.09
C LEU A 44 1.50 3.11 7.22
N GLN A 45 1.29 2.41 8.32
CA GLN A 45 0.49 2.96 9.44
C GLN A 45 1.07 4.24 10.02
N GLU A 46 2.36 4.26 10.28
CA GLU A 46 3.02 5.43 10.88
C GLU A 46 3.01 6.66 9.96
N PRO A 47 3.37 6.56 8.66
CA PRO A 47 3.18 7.65 7.70
C PRO A 47 1.75 8.17 7.61
N HIS A 48 0.75 7.28 7.61
CA HIS A 48 -0.65 7.69 7.60
C HIS A 48 -1.07 8.37 8.92
N GLN A 49 -0.60 7.91 10.07
CA GLN A 49 -0.84 8.57 11.36
C GLN A 49 -0.22 9.97 11.40
N TRP A 50 1.00 10.13 10.83
CA TRP A 50 1.62 11.45 10.71
C TRP A 50 0.76 12.39 9.86
N LEU A 51 0.24 11.93 8.73
CA LEU A 51 -0.63 12.72 7.88
C LEU A 51 -1.97 13.05 8.57
N ALA A 52 -2.57 12.08 9.25
CA ALA A 52 -3.82 12.27 10.00
C ALA A 52 -3.68 13.39 11.03
N ARG A 53 -2.62 13.37 11.85
CA ARG A 53 -2.35 14.43 12.83
C ARG A 53 -2.21 15.82 12.18
N ARG A 54 -1.57 15.90 11.01
CA ARG A 54 -1.42 17.19 10.29
C ARG A 54 -2.75 17.70 9.77
N MET A 55 -3.60 16.83 9.23
CA MET A 55 -4.93 17.24 8.76
C MET A 55 -5.83 17.64 9.92
N GLU A 56 -5.85 16.89 11.02
CA GLU A 56 -6.62 17.23 12.22
C GLU A 56 -6.20 18.57 12.82
N ALA A 57 -4.90 18.90 12.79
CA ALA A 57 -4.40 20.20 13.25
C ALA A 57 -4.86 21.37 12.37
N ARG A 58 -5.04 21.15 11.05
CA ARG A 58 -5.54 22.17 10.11
C ARG A 58 -7.06 22.33 10.14
N HIS A 59 -7.78 21.30 10.56
CA HIS A 59 -9.24 21.27 10.57
C HIS A 59 -9.79 21.06 11.97
N PRO A 60 -9.99 22.10 12.78
CA PRO A 60 -10.58 21.99 14.11
C PRO A 60 -11.90 21.18 14.06
N GLY A 61 -12.05 20.19 14.94
CA GLY A 61 -13.21 19.31 14.97
C GLY A 61 -13.20 18.16 13.95
N LEU A 62 -12.16 18.01 13.15
CA LEU A 62 -11.92 16.80 12.34
C LEU A 62 -11.28 15.72 13.20
N ARG A 63 -11.77 14.49 13.06
CA ARG A 63 -11.15 13.28 13.58
C ARG A 63 -10.94 12.29 12.44
N ILE A 64 -9.72 11.79 12.28
CA ILE A 64 -9.38 10.79 11.28
C ILE A 64 -9.16 9.45 11.98
N GLN A 65 -10.06 8.51 11.70
CA GLN A 65 -9.92 7.13 12.16
C GLN A 65 -9.19 6.32 11.08
N LEU A 66 -8.01 5.81 11.41
CA LEU A 66 -7.27 4.88 10.57
C LEU A 66 -7.64 3.44 10.94
N VAL A 67 -8.14 2.69 9.98
CA VAL A 67 -8.54 1.29 10.15
C VAL A 67 -7.53 0.39 9.46
N PRO A 68 -6.70 -0.38 10.21
CA PRO A 68 -5.78 -1.34 9.59
C PRO A 68 -6.54 -2.46 8.88
N SER A 69 -6.35 -2.62 7.58
CA SER A 69 -6.95 -3.72 6.82
C SER A 69 -6.21 -3.92 5.50
N GLU A 70 -6.35 -5.12 4.94
CA GLU A 70 -5.89 -5.42 3.59
C GLU A 70 -6.96 -5.08 2.56
N SER A 71 -6.54 -4.58 1.38
CA SER A 71 -7.49 -4.12 0.35
C SER A 71 -8.44 -5.22 -0.14
N GLN A 72 -8.03 -6.48 -0.13
CA GLN A 72 -8.91 -7.60 -0.52
C GLN A 72 -10.02 -7.82 0.50
N ASP A 73 -9.71 -7.68 1.79
CA ASP A 73 -10.70 -7.82 2.88
C ASP A 73 -11.71 -6.68 2.83
N VAL A 74 -11.24 -5.45 2.57
CA VAL A 74 -12.11 -4.28 2.38
C VAL A 74 -13.07 -4.48 1.22
N VAL A 75 -12.57 -4.92 0.06
CA VAL A 75 -13.40 -5.21 -1.11
C VAL A 75 -14.42 -6.31 -0.81
N ALA A 76 -14.02 -7.38 -0.10
CA ALA A 76 -14.92 -8.44 0.30
C ALA A 76 -16.03 -7.93 1.25
N GLN A 77 -15.71 -7.06 2.20
CA GLN A 77 -16.66 -6.42 3.11
C GLN A 77 -17.66 -5.54 2.35
N ILE A 78 -17.18 -4.68 1.44
CA ILE A 78 -18.04 -3.81 0.63
C ILE A 78 -18.98 -4.64 -0.25
N LYS A 79 -18.48 -5.74 -0.81
CA LYS A 79 -19.29 -6.66 -1.61
C LYS A 79 -20.37 -7.35 -0.77
N ALA A 80 -20.00 -7.85 0.42
CA ALA A 80 -20.96 -8.46 1.35
C ALA A 80 -22.04 -7.46 1.82
N ALA A 81 -21.68 -6.18 1.94
CA ALA A 81 -22.59 -5.09 2.29
C ALA A 81 -23.30 -4.47 1.07
N GLN A 82 -23.41 -5.19 -0.06
CA GLN A 82 -24.10 -4.74 -1.27
C GLN A 82 -23.62 -3.38 -1.81
N GLY A 83 -22.32 -3.14 -1.74
CA GLY A 83 -21.68 -1.90 -2.19
C GLY A 83 -21.68 -0.75 -1.17
N PHE A 84 -22.16 -0.98 0.05
CA PHE A 84 -22.01 -0.01 1.14
C PHE A 84 -20.59 -0.10 1.70
N SER A 85 -19.90 1.05 1.77
CA SER A 85 -18.61 1.16 2.44
C SER A 85 -18.73 1.96 3.72
N PRO A 86 -18.28 1.44 4.87
CA PRO A 86 -18.17 2.21 6.10
C PRO A 86 -16.94 3.15 6.08
N TYR A 87 -16.12 3.08 5.03
CA TYR A 87 -14.89 3.83 4.87
C TYR A 87 -15.07 4.96 3.87
N ASP A 88 -14.41 6.09 4.09
CA ASP A 88 -14.40 7.24 3.19
C ASP A 88 -13.32 7.11 2.11
N ALA A 89 -12.16 6.53 2.48
CA ALA A 89 -11.10 6.21 1.55
C ALA A 89 -10.45 4.86 1.87
N MET A 90 -9.93 4.21 0.84
CA MET A 90 -9.27 2.92 0.97
C MET A 90 -8.02 2.82 0.08
N PRO A 91 -6.93 2.25 0.59
CA PRO A 91 -5.79 1.90 -0.23
C PRO A 91 -6.09 0.62 -1.00
N ASN A 92 -5.62 0.55 -2.24
CA ASN A 92 -5.81 -0.60 -3.10
C ASN A 92 -4.49 -1.00 -3.75
N GLY A 93 -4.10 -2.27 -3.65
CA GLY A 93 -3.19 -2.86 -4.64
C GLY A 93 -3.89 -2.98 -5.99
N GLU A 94 -3.14 -3.24 -7.06
CA GLU A 94 -3.69 -3.22 -8.42
C GLU A 94 -4.91 -4.16 -8.62
N PRO A 95 -4.92 -5.45 -8.19
CA PRO A 95 -6.10 -6.30 -8.38
C PRO A 95 -7.35 -5.81 -7.65
N PRO A 96 -7.34 -5.44 -6.36
CA PRO A 96 -8.49 -4.84 -5.69
C PRO A 96 -8.94 -3.52 -6.31
N HIS A 97 -8.02 -2.71 -6.84
CA HIS A 97 -8.33 -1.48 -7.55
C HIS A 97 -9.19 -1.74 -8.79
N LEU A 98 -8.81 -2.71 -9.60
CA LEU A 98 -9.60 -3.13 -10.77
C LEU A 98 -10.99 -3.63 -10.41
N ILE A 99 -11.12 -4.35 -9.30
CA ILE A 99 -12.42 -4.77 -8.77
C ILE A 99 -13.25 -3.54 -8.34
N GLY A 100 -12.61 -2.61 -7.63
CA GLY A 100 -13.25 -1.36 -7.20
C GLY A 100 -13.81 -0.54 -8.36
N ILE A 101 -13.08 -0.48 -9.49
CA ILE A 101 -13.54 0.16 -10.73
C ILE A 101 -14.73 -0.60 -11.32
N LYS A 102 -14.56 -1.91 -11.55
CA LYS A 102 -15.56 -2.77 -12.19
C LYS A 102 -16.88 -2.77 -11.45
N ASP A 103 -16.84 -2.90 -10.14
CA ASP A 103 -18.00 -3.03 -9.27
C ASP A 103 -18.48 -1.66 -8.72
N SER A 104 -17.88 -0.55 -9.20
CA SER A 104 -18.21 0.83 -8.81
C SER A 104 -18.11 1.10 -7.30
N TYR A 105 -17.12 0.54 -6.62
CA TYR A 105 -16.89 0.77 -5.20
C TYR A 105 -16.02 2.01 -4.92
N ILE A 106 -15.32 2.50 -5.93
CA ILE A 106 -14.46 3.68 -5.84
C ILE A 106 -14.85 4.73 -6.88
N GLN A 107 -14.53 5.99 -6.58
CA GLN A 107 -14.83 7.12 -7.44
C GLN A 107 -13.72 7.38 -8.46
N ARG A 108 -14.09 7.98 -9.59
CA ARG A 108 -13.12 8.60 -10.49
C ARG A 108 -12.41 9.75 -9.75
N ALA A 109 -11.11 9.88 -9.99
CA ALA A 109 -10.34 11.00 -9.46
C ALA A 109 -10.63 12.28 -10.25
N ASP A 110 -10.93 13.38 -9.56
CA ASP A 110 -10.97 14.71 -10.18
C ASP A 110 -9.60 15.36 -10.03
N ALA A 111 -8.82 15.34 -11.09
CA ALA A 111 -7.47 15.91 -11.12
C ALA A 111 -7.45 17.42 -10.79
N LYS A 112 -8.56 18.14 -10.95
CA LYS A 112 -8.65 19.58 -10.61
C LYS A 112 -8.59 19.83 -9.10
N LEU A 113 -8.95 18.83 -8.29
CA LEU A 113 -8.92 18.88 -6.83
C LEU A 113 -7.58 18.36 -6.25
N LEU A 114 -6.64 17.96 -7.11
CA LEU A 114 -5.40 17.30 -6.75
C LEU A 114 -4.20 18.06 -7.30
N SER A 115 -3.78 19.12 -6.62
CA SER A 115 -2.69 19.99 -7.08
C SER A 115 -1.35 19.25 -7.29
N ASN A 116 -1.09 18.21 -6.50
CA ASN A 116 0.12 17.39 -6.61
C ASN A 116 0.06 16.33 -7.72
N TYR A 117 -1.12 16.11 -8.33
CA TYR A 117 -1.31 15.04 -9.32
C TYR A 117 -0.48 15.25 -10.60
N ALA A 118 -0.24 16.52 -10.99
CA ALA A 118 0.60 16.84 -12.15
C ALA A 118 2.06 16.39 -12.00
N ASN A 119 2.52 16.20 -10.78
CA ASN A 119 3.87 15.75 -10.48
C ASN A 119 4.03 14.22 -10.50
N VAL A 120 2.93 13.48 -10.58
CA VAL A 120 2.96 12.00 -10.66
C VAL A 120 3.55 11.55 -12.00
N TYR A 121 4.27 10.46 -12.00
CA TYR A 121 4.75 9.83 -13.24
C TYR A 121 3.57 9.38 -14.11
N PRO A 122 3.55 9.70 -15.42
CA PRO A 122 2.45 9.34 -16.32
C PRO A 122 2.13 7.86 -16.36
N GLU A 123 3.14 7.01 -16.21
CA GLU A 123 3.01 5.55 -16.21
C GLU A 123 2.14 5.05 -15.06
N PHE A 124 2.27 5.66 -13.88
CA PHE A 124 1.44 5.32 -12.73
C PHE A 124 0.02 5.89 -12.85
N ILE A 125 -0.12 7.09 -13.44
CA ILE A 125 -1.43 7.67 -13.76
C ILE A 125 -2.22 6.74 -14.70
N GLN A 126 -1.57 6.23 -15.73
CA GLN A 126 -2.18 5.31 -16.68
C GLN A 126 -2.74 4.06 -16.00
N LYS A 127 -1.99 3.50 -15.05
CA LYS A 127 -2.40 2.32 -14.28
C LYS A 127 -3.62 2.58 -13.39
N SER A 128 -3.84 3.82 -12.94
CA SER A 128 -5.02 4.16 -12.13
C SER A 128 -6.33 4.13 -12.92
N GLN A 129 -6.29 4.11 -14.25
CA GLN A 129 -7.46 4.19 -15.14
C GLN A 129 -8.39 5.39 -14.83
N GLY A 130 -7.83 6.44 -14.21
CA GLY A 130 -8.58 7.62 -13.78
C GLY A 130 -9.38 7.45 -12.50
N TYR A 131 -9.09 6.43 -11.70
CA TYR A 131 -9.71 6.20 -10.38
C TYR A 131 -8.65 6.26 -9.27
N GLY A 132 -8.96 6.97 -8.19
CA GLY A 132 -7.99 7.16 -7.11
C GLY A 132 -6.69 7.83 -7.56
N VAL A 133 -5.67 7.77 -6.73
CA VAL A 133 -4.33 8.30 -7.00
C VAL A 133 -3.27 7.24 -6.70
N PRO A 134 -2.23 7.08 -7.53
CA PRO A 134 -1.12 6.19 -7.23
C PRO A 134 -0.25 6.83 -6.14
N VAL A 135 -0.16 6.21 -4.97
CA VAL A 135 0.49 6.81 -3.79
C VAL A 135 1.86 6.25 -3.46
N SER A 136 2.12 5.02 -3.88
CA SER A 136 3.41 4.36 -3.69
C SER A 136 3.52 3.12 -4.56
N TYR A 137 4.69 2.52 -4.61
CA TYR A 137 4.87 1.17 -5.11
C TYR A 137 5.87 0.41 -4.23
N SER A 138 5.70 -0.92 -4.18
CA SER A 138 6.69 -1.85 -3.67
C SER A 138 7.33 -2.61 -4.81
N LEU A 139 8.57 -3.05 -4.63
CA LEU A 139 9.30 -3.77 -5.65
C LEU A 139 9.45 -5.24 -5.29
N ILE A 140 9.24 -6.08 -6.26
CA ILE A 140 9.75 -7.45 -6.24
C ILE A 140 11.11 -7.43 -6.95
N GLY A 141 12.15 -7.79 -6.22
CA GLY A 141 13.50 -7.97 -6.74
C GLY A 141 14.10 -9.26 -6.20
N LEU A 142 15.41 -9.38 -6.25
CA LEU A 142 16.11 -10.55 -5.73
C LEU A 142 16.75 -10.25 -4.38
N ALA A 143 16.32 -10.96 -3.34
CA ALA A 143 17.01 -11.04 -2.06
C ALA A 143 17.94 -12.24 -2.04
N TYR A 144 19.11 -12.10 -1.45
CA TYR A 144 20.08 -13.17 -1.35
C TYR A 144 20.86 -13.12 -0.03
N ASN A 145 21.36 -14.27 0.43
CA ASN A 145 22.26 -14.34 1.56
C ASN A 145 23.70 -14.14 1.09
N GLU A 146 24.35 -13.05 1.55
CA GLU A 146 25.71 -12.68 1.14
C GLU A 146 26.80 -13.68 1.58
N LYS A 147 26.51 -14.57 2.53
CA LYS A 147 27.42 -15.66 2.90
C LYS A 147 27.42 -16.77 1.86
N MET A 148 26.27 -17.04 1.23
CA MET A 148 26.10 -18.08 0.23
C MET A 148 26.35 -17.57 -1.20
N VAL A 149 26.01 -16.32 -1.50
CA VAL A 149 26.12 -15.70 -2.82
C VAL A 149 27.29 -14.71 -2.81
N LYS A 150 28.43 -15.12 -3.35
CA LYS A 150 29.67 -14.32 -3.32
C LYS A 150 29.66 -13.18 -4.35
N THR A 151 29.00 -13.38 -5.49
CA THR A 151 28.84 -12.36 -6.52
C THR A 151 27.37 -11.93 -6.57
N PRO A 152 27.06 -10.66 -6.25
CA PRO A 152 25.69 -10.17 -6.30
C PRO A 152 25.03 -10.45 -7.64
N PRO A 153 23.78 -10.96 -7.68
CA PRO A 153 23.06 -11.18 -8.93
C PRO A 153 22.80 -9.84 -9.63
N LYS A 154 22.82 -9.84 -10.97
CA LYS A 154 22.55 -8.64 -11.79
C LYS A 154 21.26 -8.75 -12.58
N SER A 155 20.81 -9.96 -12.82
CA SER A 155 19.64 -10.26 -13.66
C SER A 155 18.74 -11.27 -12.97
N TRP A 156 17.47 -11.26 -13.32
CA TRP A 156 16.52 -12.32 -12.92
C TRP A 156 17.02 -13.71 -13.34
N ALA A 157 17.65 -13.81 -14.52
CA ALA A 157 18.19 -15.06 -15.00
C ALA A 157 19.29 -15.65 -14.11
N ASP A 158 19.91 -14.85 -13.26
CA ASP A 158 20.94 -15.34 -12.32
C ASP A 158 20.40 -16.36 -11.31
N MET A 159 19.08 -16.37 -11.03
CA MET A 159 18.46 -17.42 -10.21
C MET A 159 18.66 -18.83 -10.78
N TRP A 160 18.84 -18.96 -12.10
CA TRP A 160 18.99 -20.26 -12.79
C TRP A 160 20.44 -20.71 -12.94
N LYS A 161 21.40 -20.03 -12.31
CA LYS A 161 22.78 -20.50 -12.28
C LYS A 161 22.86 -21.86 -11.60
N PRO A 162 23.69 -22.80 -12.13
CA PRO A 162 23.77 -24.16 -11.62
C PRO A 162 24.06 -24.27 -10.11
N GLU A 163 24.84 -23.31 -9.58
CA GLU A 163 25.21 -23.26 -8.17
C GLU A 163 24.03 -23.02 -7.21
N TYR A 164 22.90 -22.48 -7.71
CA TYR A 164 21.71 -22.22 -6.91
C TYR A 164 20.63 -23.28 -7.03
N ARG A 165 20.82 -24.29 -7.87
CA ARG A 165 19.82 -25.36 -8.03
C ARG A 165 19.50 -26.04 -6.70
N GLY A 166 18.22 -26.08 -6.32
CA GLY A 166 17.75 -26.59 -5.02
C GLY A 166 17.95 -25.61 -3.86
N LYS A 167 18.58 -24.45 -4.10
CA LYS A 167 18.80 -23.38 -3.10
C LYS A 167 18.08 -22.07 -3.46
N VAL A 168 17.09 -22.13 -4.33
CA VAL A 168 16.25 -21.00 -4.69
C VAL A 168 14.95 -21.10 -3.92
N GLY A 169 14.56 -20.03 -3.25
CA GLY A 169 13.22 -19.90 -2.67
C GLY A 169 12.26 -19.29 -3.68
N ILE A 170 11.02 -19.76 -3.71
CA ILE A 170 9.95 -19.11 -4.46
C ILE A 170 8.74 -18.84 -3.58
N PRO A 171 8.08 -17.69 -3.72
CA PRO A 171 6.85 -17.41 -3.01
C PRO A 171 5.65 -18.13 -3.63
N ARG A 172 4.64 -18.46 -2.81
CA ARG A 172 3.39 -19.08 -3.30
C ARG A 172 2.64 -18.15 -4.27
N ALA A 173 2.06 -18.74 -5.32
CA ALA A 173 1.24 -18.02 -6.30
C ALA A 173 -0.07 -17.47 -5.74
N SER A 174 -0.46 -17.81 -4.51
CA SER A 174 -1.60 -17.17 -3.83
C SER A 174 -1.36 -15.68 -3.49
N SER A 175 -0.11 -15.21 -3.50
CA SER A 175 0.28 -13.82 -3.24
C SER A 175 0.61 -13.05 -4.53
N ASN A 176 0.54 -11.72 -4.48
CA ASN A 176 1.01 -10.87 -5.58
C ASN A 176 2.54 -11.00 -5.79
N LEU A 177 3.29 -11.29 -4.72
CA LEU A 177 4.72 -11.59 -4.81
C LEU A 177 4.97 -12.83 -5.69
N GLY A 178 4.22 -13.92 -5.45
CA GLY A 178 4.35 -15.16 -6.21
C GLY A 178 3.90 -15.03 -7.66
N LEU A 179 2.78 -14.35 -7.89
CA LEU A 179 2.31 -14.09 -9.26
C LEU A 179 3.26 -13.17 -10.02
N GLY A 180 3.79 -12.12 -9.38
CA GLY A 180 4.81 -11.26 -9.98
C GLY A 180 6.09 -12.02 -10.33
N ALA A 181 6.54 -12.92 -9.45
CA ALA A 181 7.70 -13.77 -9.71
C ALA A 181 7.47 -14.75 -10.88
N LEU A 182 6.27 -15.31 -11.00
CA LEU A 182 5.90 -16.16 -12.14
C LEU A 182 5.89 -15.36 -13.45
N VAL A 183 5.24 -14.19 -13.46
CA VAL A 183 5.14 -13.37 -14.67
C VAL A 183 6.51 -12.90 -15.13
N ILE A 184 7.38 -12.45 -14.21
CA ILE A 184 8.73 -12.02 -14.61
C ILE A 184 9.56 -13.23 -15.10
N ALA A 185 9.42 -14.41 -14.49
CA ALA A 185 10.07 -15.62 -14.99
C ALA A 185 9.60 -15.94 -16.41
N ALA A 186 8.30 -15.84 -16.69
CA ALA A 186 7.78 -16.03 -18.05
C ALA A 186 8.41 -15.01 -19.02
N LYS A 187 8.38 -13.72 -18.69
CA LYS A 187 8.93 -12.64 -19.56
C LYS A 187 10.42 -12.80 -19.85
N VAL A 188 11.22 -13.16 -18.84
CA VAL A 188 12.67 -13.37 -18.99
C VAL A 188 12.99 -14.52 -19.96
N PHE A 189 12.12 -15.52 -20.05
CA PHE A 189 12.30 -16.69 -20.91
C PHE A 189 11.36 -16.72 -22.11
N GLY A 190 10.94 -15.55 -22.61
CA GLY A 190 10.24 -15.39 -23.88
C GLY A 190 8.74 -15.61 -23.82
N GLY A 191 8.15 -15.66 -22.62
CA GLY A 191 6.71 -15.67 -22.40
C GLY A 191 6.14 -14.27 -22.15
N SER A 192 4.89 -14.24 -21.70
CA SER A 192 4.15 -13.03 -21.35
C SER A 192 3.01 -13.37 -20.41
N GLU A 193 2.17 -12.39 -20.05
CA GLU A 193 0.93 -12.63 -19.29
C GLU A 193 -0.09 -13.50 -20.06
N ASP A 194 0.00 -13.57 -21.40
CA ASP A 194 -0.83 -14.43 -22.22
C ASP A 194 -0.25 -15.84 -22.38
N ASN A 195 1.05 -16.00 -22.09
CA ASN A 195 1.76 -17.29 -22.16
C ASN A 195 2.72 -17.44 -20.99
N LEU A 196 2.28 -18.06 -19.92
CA LEU A 196 3.08 -18.29 -18.71
C LEU A 196 3.86 -19.62 -18.73
N ASP A 197 3.71 -20.46 -19.76
CA ASP A 197 4.35 -21.78 -19.83
C ASP A 197 5.88 -21.75 -19.72
N PRO A 198 6.59 -20.77 -20.36
CA PRO A 198 8.04 -20.65 -20.15
C PRO A 198 8.40 -20.38 -18.68
N GLY A 199 7.60 -19.56 -17.97
CA GLY A 199 7.79 -19.29 -16.55
C GLY A 199 7.62 -20.54 -15.69
N TRP A 200 6.57 -21.32 -15.91
CA TRP A 200 6.32 -22.57 -15.20
C TRP A 200 7.43 -23.58 -15.39
N SER A 201 7.83 -23.79 -16.65
CA SER A 201 8.92 -24.71 -17.01
C SER A 201 10.22 -24.33 -16.29
N LYS A 202 10.57 -23.04 -16.36
CA LYS A 202 11.80 -22.53 -15.75
C LYS A 202 11.78 -22.58 -14.22
N LEU A 203 10.66 -22.29 -13.59
CA LEU A 203 10.55 -22.42 -12.13
C LEU A 203 10.73 -23.88 -11.68
N GLN A 204 10.23 -24.87 -12.43
CA GLN A 204 10.44 -26.30 -12.11
C GLN A 204 11.91 -26.72 -12.23
N GLU A 205 12.66 -26.18 -13.21
CA GLU A 205 14.10 -26.46 -13.37
C GLU A 205 14.92 -26.10 -12.13
N LEU A 206 14.48 -25.09 -11.35
CA LEU A 206 15.16 -24.66 -10.13
C LEU A 206 15.13 -25.70 -9.02
N LYS A 207 14.15 -26.61 -9.03
CA LYS A 207 13.80 -27.47 -7.87
C LYS A 207 13.66 -26.63 -6.60
N PRO A 208 12.77 -25.63 -6.61
CA PRO A 208 12.77 -24.57 -5.59
C PRO A 208 12.22 -25.06 -4.26
N GLN A 209 12.55 -24.31 -3.21
CA GLN A 209 11.88 -24.42 -1.92
C GLN A 209 10.77 -23.36 -1.82
N VAL A 210 9.56 -23.75 -1.41
CA VAL A 210 8.39 -22.88 -1.39
C VAL A 210 8.26 -22.16 -0.05
N GLY A 211 8.32 -20.83 -0.07
CA GLY A 211 8.00 -19.99 1.09
C GLY A 211 6.52 -19.62 1.12
N ARG A 212 5.84 -19.90 2.23
CA ARG A 212 4.41 -19.58 2.43
C ARG A 212 4.15 -18.09 2.66
N SER A 213 5.18 -17.35 3.06
CA SER A 213 5.13 -15.91 3.30
C SER A 213 6.51 -15.27 3.05
N PRO A 214 6.59 -13.93 2.85
CA PRO A 214 7.86 -13.23 2.79
C PRO A 214 8.72 -13.45 4.04
N THR A 215 8.10 -13.48 5.22
CA THR A 215 8.79 -13.76 6.50
C THR A 215 9.45 -15.14 6.49
N GLN A 216 8.77 -16.17 5.96
CA GLN A 216 9.36 -17.50 5.88
C GLN A 216 10.53 -17.52 4.88
N LEU A 217 10.43 -16.88 3.73
CA LEU A 217 11.56 -16.77 2.79
C LEU A 217 12.76 -16.07 3.43
N LEU A 218 12.54 -15.03 4.23
CA LEU A 218 13.61 -14.37 5.00
C LEU A 218 14.27 -15.34 6.00
N GLN A 219 13.48 -16.11 6.74
CA GLN A 219 14.00 -17.11 7.68
C GLN A 219 14.82 -18.19 6.96
N MET A 220 14.37 -18.66 5.79
CA MET A 220 15.09 -19.64 4.98
C MET A 220 16.41 -19.06 4.43
N LEU A 221 16.42 -17.77 4.02
CA LEU A 221 17.65 -17.08 3.65
C LEU A 221 18.61 -16.94 4.86
N GLU A 222 18.09 -16.55 6.02
CA GLU A 222 18.89 -16.37 7.25
C GLU A 222 19.53 -17.69 7.69
N ARG A 223 18.78 -18.82 7.62
CA ARG A 223 19.26 -20.15 8.00
C ARG A 223 20.12 -20.84 6.95
N GLU A 224 20.41 -20.15 5.83
CA GLU A 224 21.18 -20.67 4.72
C GLU A 224 20.54 -21.92 4.03
N GLU A 225 19.21 -22.09 4.23
CA GLU A 225 18.42 -23.12 3.55
C GLU A 225 18.26 -22.81 2.06
N ILE A 226 18.12 -21.51 1.74
CA ILE A 226 18.11 -20.99 0.37
C ILE A 226 19.16 -19.89 0.21
N ALA A 227 19.70 -19.75 -0.98
CA ALA A 227 20.71 -18.73 -1.31
C ALA A 227 20.08 -17.43 -1.84
N ILE A 228 18.98 -17.54 -2.58
CA ILE A 228 18.37 -16.46 -3.34
C ILE A 228 16.85 -16.68 -3.46
N ALA A 229 16.08 -15.60 -3.45
CA ALA A 229 14.62 -15.63 -3.63
C ALA A 229 14.07 -14.30 -4.17
N PRO A 230 13.00 -14.29 -4.96
CA PRO A 230 12.17 -13.11 -5.16
C PRO A 230 11.58 -12.64 -3.83
N LEU A 231 11.72 -11.34 -3.52
CA LEU A 231 11.22 -10.78 -2.27
C LEU A 231 10.82 -9.31 -2.44
N TRP A 232 10.01 -8.79 -1.53
CA TRP A 232 9.73 -7.38 -1.45
C TRP A 232 10.96 -6.59 -1.00
N ASN A 233 11.19 -5.43 -1.61
CA ASN A 233 12.26 -4.52 -1.26
C ASN A 233 12.26 -4.09 0.22
N ASN A 234 11.08 -3.76 0.75
CA ASN A 234 10.91 -3.33 2.13
C ASN A 234 11.17 -4.46 3.15
N ASP A 235 10.78 -5.71 2.83
CA ASP A 235 11.06 -6.86 3.68
C ASP A 235 12.56 -7.15 3.74
N ALA A 236 13.24 -7.12 2.59
CA ALA A 236 14.68 -7.28 2.51
C ALA A 236 15.44 -6.14 3.24
N ALA A 237 14.99 -4.91 3.07
CA ALA A 237 15.54 -3.75 3.76
C ALA A 237 15.38 -3.87 5.28
N GLY A 238 14.20 -4.26 5.76
CA GLY A 238 13.94 -4.49 7.18
C GLY A 238 14.82 -5.60 7.78
N ALA A 239 15.10 -6.66 7.01
CA ALA A 239 16.01 -7.72 7.41
C ALA A 239 17.46 -7.21 7.52
N ALA A 240 17.92 -6.45 6.52
CA ALA A 240 19.25 -5.87 6.52
C ALA A 240 19.46 -4.88 7.69
N GLN A 241 18.44 -4.08 8.03
CA GLN A 241 18.50 -3.18 9.19
C GLN A 241 18.65 -3.92 10.52
N LYS A 242 18.11 -5.13 10.62
CA LYS A 242 18.27 -6.02 11.80
C LYS A 242 19.63 -6.73 11.82
N GLY A 243 20.51 -6.43 10.87
CA GLY A 243 21.85 -7.04 10.78
C GLY A 243 21.86 -8.45 10.21
N LEU A 244 20.76 -8.91 9.57
CA LEU A 244 20.74 -10.19 8.89
C LEU A 244 21.64 -10.14 7.64
N PRO A 245 22.28 -11.25 7.25
CA PRO A 245 23.18 -11.32 6.08
C PRO A 245 22.38 -11.37 4.77
N ILE A 246 21.37 -10.52 4.65
CA ILE A 246 20.44 -10.46 3.51
C ILE A 246 20.68 -9.17 2.77
N LYS A 247 20.92 -9.28 1.47
CA LYS A 247 21.07 -8.17 0.53
C LYS A 247 19.93 -8.24 -0.49
N PHE A 248 19.69 -7.12 -1.14
CA PHE A 248 18.68 -6.97 -2.18
C PHE A 248 19.29 -6.32 -3.43
N VAL A 249 18.85 -6.74 -4.57
CA VAL A 249 19.18 -6.12 -5.86
C VAL A 249 17.93 -5.89 -6.69
N GLN A 250 17.98 -4.86 -7.51
CA GLN A 250 17.03 -4.55 -8.56
C GLN A 250 17.55 -5.18 -9.87
N PRO A 251 17.13 -6.40 -10.23
CA PRO A 251 17.77 -7.16 -11.31
C PRO A 251 17.33 -6.66 -12.69
N ASP A 252 18.19 -6.83 -13.70
CA ASP A 252 17.83 -6.59 -15.10
C ASP A 252 16.74 -7.57 -15.59
N PRO A 253 15.81 -7.11 -16.46
CA PRO A 253 15.69 -5.79 -17.09
C PRO A 253 15.10 -4.71 -16.16
N GLY A 254 14.65 -5.03 -14.98
CA GLY A 254 14.09 -4.19 -13.94
C GLY A 254 13.34 -5.01 -12.90
N PRO A 255 13.21 -4.51 -11.66
CA PRO A 255 12.35 -5.13 -10.64
C PRO A 255 10.87 -4.97 -11.03
N VAL A 256 10.01 -5.85 -10.50
CA VAL A 256 8.56 -5.74 -10.73
C VAL A 256 7.96 -4.77 -9.73
N ALA A 257 7.34 -3.72 -10.21
CA ALA A 257 6.60 -2.77 -9.36
C ALA A 257 5.16 -3.22 -9.17
N ILE A 258 4.70 -3.17 -7.93
CA ILE A 258 3.29 -3.34 -7.55
C ILE A 258 2.82 -2.02 -6.99
N ILE A 259 1.89 -1.38 -7.68
CA ILE A 259 1.43 -0.04 -7.35
C ILE A 259 0.32 -0.11 -6.31
N SER A 260 0.37 0.82 -5.37
CA SER A 260 -0.70 1.08 -4.41
C SER A 260 -1.40 2.39 -4.76
N PHE A 261 -2.72 2.33 -4.82
CA PHE A 261 -3.58 3.47 -5.04
C PHE A 261 -4.30 3.83 -3.74
N MET A 262 -4.61 5.11 -3.56
CA MET A 262 -5.60 5.56 -2.57
C MET A 262 -6.82 6.05 -3.34
N SER A 263 -8.00 5.53 -2.97
CA SER A 263 -9.24 5.83 -3.67
C SER A 263 -10.31 6.31 -2.71
N ALA A 264 -11.05 7.35 -3.10
CA ALA A 264 -12.31 7.71 -2.46
C ALA A 264 -13.33 6.59 -2.69
N THR A 265 -14.04 6.17 -1.65
CA THR A 265 -15.13 5.21 -1.82
C THR A 265 -16.33 5.86 -2.51
N ALA A 266 -17.13 5.06 -3.20
CA ALA A 266 -18.22 5.58 -4.03
C ALA A 266 -19.26 6.44 -3.28
N LYS A 267 -19.39 6.22 -1.97
CA LYS A 267 -20.41 6.87 -1.12
C LYS A 267 -19.81 7.63 0.07
N THR A 268 -18.56 8.13 -0.06
CA THR A 268 -17.99 8.98 1.00
C THR A 268 -18.85 10.21 1.28
N ARG A 269 -18.99 10.53 2.55
CA ARG A 269 -19.75 11.71 3.00
C ARG A 269 -18.91 12.98 3.03
N HIS A 270 -17.58 12.86 2.90
CA HIS A 270 -16.62 13.95 3.02
C HIS A 270 -15.65 13.95 1.84
N PRO A 271 -16.14 14.09 0.59
CA PRO A 271 -15.28 14.01 -0.59
C PRO A 271 -14.14 15.02 -0.57
N GLU A 272 -14.39 16.26 -0.10
CA GLU A 272 -13.39 17.31 -0.01
C GLU A 272 -12.21 16.93 0.89
N LEU A 273 -12.47 16.32 2.04
CA LEU A 273 -11.43 15.86 2.98
C LEU A 273 -10.69 14.62 2.44
N VAL A 274 -11.39 13.75 1.74
CA VAL A 274 -10.76 12.59 1.08
C VAL A 274 -9.83 13.06 -0.03
N TYR A 275 -10.24 14.04 -0.84
CA TYR A 275 -9.37 14.60 -1.88
C TYR A 275 -8.16 15.33 -1.29
N GLU A 276 -8.34 16.05 -0.18
CA GLU A 276 -7.21 16.64 0.55
C GLU A 276 -6.24 15.55 1.04
N TRP A 277 -6.76 14.47 1.65
CA TRP A 277 -5.97 13.31 2.05
C TRP A 277 -5.18 12.72 0.87
N MET A 278 -5.85 12.46 -0.26
CA MET A 278 -5.22 11.92 -1.46
C MET A 278 -4.16 12.86 -2.02
N ASN A 279 -4.40 14.16 -2.01
CA ASN A 279 -3.45 15.17 -2.48
C ASN A 279 -2.21 15.25 -1.58
N GLU A 280 -2.39 15.18 -0.26
CA GLU A 280 -1.28 15.17 0.71
C GLU A 280 -0.41 13.90 0.60
N LEU A 281 -0.99 12.75 0.28
CA LEU A 281 -0.24 11.53 -0.01
C LEU A 281 0.69 11.68 -1.23
N LEU A 282 0.37 12.59 -2.14
CA LEU A 282 1.19 12.94 -3.29
C LEU A 282 2.14 14.13 -3.01
N SER A 283 2.14 14.68 -1.80
CA SER A 283 3.04 15.77 -1.45
C SER A 283 4.51 15.30 -1.43
N PRO A 284 5.46 16.15 -1.84
CA PRO A 284 6.88 15.81 -1.75
C PRO A 284 7.31 15.40 -0.34
N GLU A 285 6.71 15.99 0.68
CA GLU A 285 7.02 15.72 2.07
C GLU A 285 6.61 14.29 2.47
N TYR A 286 5.37 13.88 2.15
CA TYR A 286 4.91 12.52 2.40
C TYR A 286 5.70 11.50 1.59
N GLN A 287 5.89 11.74 0.29
CA GLN A 287 6.61 10.85 -0.61
C GLN A 287 8.07 10.65 -0.19
N SER A 288 8.76 11.72 0.25
CA SER A 288 10.12 11.65 0.78
C SER A 288 10.19 10.86 2.09
N MET A 289 9.19 10.99 2.96
CA MET A 289 9.10 10.23 4.20
C MET A 289 8.90 8.73 3.91
N ALA A 290 7.98 8.40 3.03
CA ALA A 290 7.65 7.00 2.69
C ALA A 290 8.80 6.30 1.94
N ALA A 291 9.66 7.04 1.23
CA ALA A 291 10.76 6.48 0.44
C ALA A 291 12.01 6.11 1.25
N ARG A 292 12.12 6.59 2.49
CA ARG A 292 13.30 6.34 3.34
C ARG A 292 13.07 5.22 4.36
N ALA A 293 14.12 4.89 5.09
CA ALA A 293 14.03 3.99 6.24
C ALA A 293 12.98 4.47 7.25
N PRO A 294 12.22 3.59 7.89
CA PRO A 294 12.21 2.13 7.73
C PRO A 294 11.24 1.62 6.64
N TYR A 295 10.63 2.50 5.84
CA TYR A 295 9.46 2.18 4.99
C TYR A 295 9.85 1.68 3.59
N TYR A 296 10.77 2.37 2.89
CA TYR A 296 11.30 2.02 1.56
C TYR A 296 10.25 1.86 0.46
N PHE A 297 9.16 2.60 0.50
CA PHE A 297 8.18 2.64 -0.58
C PHE A 297 8.69 3.49 -1.74
N GLY A 298 8.47 3.03 -2.95
CA GLY A 298 8.82 3.80 -4.14
C GLY A 298 7.89 5.00 -4.31
N PRO A 299 8.44 6.22 -4.53
CA PRO A 299 7.63 7.41 -4.75
C PRO A 299 7.02 7.41 -6.14
N THR A 300 5.74 7.76 -6.22
CA THR A 300 5.02 7.91 -7.51
C THR A 300 5.15 9.32 -8.08
N VAL A 301 5.71 10.25 -7.32
CA VAL A 301 5.88 11.66 -7.67
C VAL A 301 7.31 11.92 -8.12
N LYS A 302 7.48 12.73 -9.17
CA LYS A 302 8.77 13.14 -9.72
C LYS A 302 9.55 14.03 -8.74
N GLY A 303 10.87 14.03 -8.85
CA GLY A 303 11.74 14.94 -8.11
C GLY A 303 11.97 14.58 -6.65
N ILE A 304 11.53 13.40 -6.20
CA ILE A 304 11.79 12.93 -4.83
C ILE A 304 13.21 12.39 -4.74
N ALA A 305 14.02 13.01 -3.87
CA ALA A 305 15.37 12.57 -3.59
C ALA A 305 15.35 11.29 -2.74
N ILE A 306 15.94 10.21 -3.27
CA ILE A 306 16.09 8.95 -2.55
C ILE A 306 17.38 8.98 -1.74
N PRO A 307 17.34 8.84 -0.40
CA PRO A 307 18.53 8.77 0.43
C PRO A 307 19.46 7.63 0.00
N GLU A 308 20.77 7.82 0.16
CA GLU A 308 21.79 6.84 -0.25
C GLU A 308 21.51 5.44 0.31
N GLY A 309 21.18 5.33 1.59
CA GLY A 309 20.84 4.05 2.23
C GLY A 309 19.56 3.37 1.72
N ALA A 310 18.72 4.07 0.93
CA ALA A 310 17.51 3.52 0.33
C ALA A 310 17.67 3.14 -1.16
N ARG A 311 18.75 3.56 -1.83
CA ARG A 311 18.94 3.36 -3.28
C ARG A 311 19.05 1.89 -3.69
N ALA A 312 19.55 1.02 -2.82
CA ALA A 312 19.54 -0.42 -3.08
C ALA A 312 18.13 -0.99 -3.18
N TYR A 313 17.16 -0.36 -2.52
CA TYR A 313 15.79 -0.85 -2.36
C TYR A 313 14.77 -0.08 -3.19
N THR A 314 15.09 1.14 -3.62
CA THR A 314 14.14 2.04 -4.30
C THR A 314 14.84 2.73 -5.46
N PRO A 315 14.26 2.78 -6.67
CA PRO A 315 14.78 3.55 -7.79
C PRO A 315 15.05 5.00 -7.40
N SER A 316 16.22 5.50 -7.75
CA SER A 316 16.72 6.82 -7.35
C SER A 316 16.75 7.83 -8.49
N THR A 317 16.51 7.38 -9.71
CA THR A 317 16.52 8.21 -10.92
C THR A 317 15.28 7.94 -11.77
N PRO A 318 14.83 8.92 -12.59
CA PRO A 318 13.74 8.68 -13.55
C PRO A 318 14.01 7.51 -14.50
N ALA A 319 15.26 7.33 -14.94
CA ALA A 319 15.64 6.22 -15.82
C ALA A 319 15.41 4.86 -15.15
N GLU A 320 15.70 4.73 -13.85
CA GLU A 320 15.43 3.51 -13.10
C GLU A 320 13.92 3.29 -12.91
N VAL A 321 13.13 4.35 -12.71
CA VAL A 321 11.65 4.25 -12.65
C VAL A 321 11.09 3.75 -13.97
N LEU A 322 11.60 4.21 -15.11
CA LEU A 322 11.17 3.78 -16.44
C LEU A 322 11.54 2.31 -16.77
N ARG A 323 12.50 1.73 -16.06
CA ARG A 323 12.87 0.31 -16.18
C ARG A 323 11.99 -0.64 -15.37
N LEU A 324 11.12 -0.11 -14.52
CA LEU A 324 10.23 -0.94 -13.69
C LEU A 324 9.39 -1.85 -14.57
N GLN A 325 9.43 -3.14 -14.25
CA GLN A 325 8.54 -4.11 -14.87
C GLN A 325 7.18 -4.04 -14.20
N SER A 326 6.14 -4.36 -14.93
CA SER A 326 4.78 -4.41 -14.41
C SER A 326 4.11 -5.72 -14.77
N VAL A 327 3.09 -6.08 -14.00
CA VAL A 327 2.17 -7.16 -14.31
C VAL A 327 0.90 -6.54 -14.92
N ASP A 328 0.41 -7.12 -16.00
CA ASP A 328 -0.93 -6.80 -16.49
C ASP A 328 -1.97 -7.57 -15.68
N TRP A 329 -2.41 -6.94 -14.59
CA TRP A 329 -3.37 -7.54 -13.68
C TRP A 329 -4.77 -7.73 -14.31
N THR A 330 -5.07 -7.06 -15.43
CA THR A 330 -6.32 -7.29 -16.16
C THR A 330 -6.37 -8.69 -16.76
N LYS A 331 -5.20 -9.26 -17.09
CA LYS A 331 -5.03 -10.63 -17.58
C LYS A 331 -4.83 -11.65 -16.47
N ILE A 332 -4.04 -11.30 -15.46
CA ILE A 332 -3.65 -12.24 -14.38
C ILE A 332 -4.75 -12.40 -13.33
N ALA A 333 -5.43 -11.34 -12.92
CA ALA A 333 -6.43 -11.41 -11.85
C ALA A 333 -7.60 -12.36 -12.16
N PRO A 334 -8.17 -12.40 -13.39
CA PRO A 334 -9.26 -13.31 -13.73
C PRO A 334 -8.89 -14.80 -13.66
N ILE A 335 -7.62 -15.14 -13.90
CA ILE A 335 -7.13 -16.51 -13.94
C ILE A 335 -6.38 -16.93 -12.67
N ARG A 336 -6.32 -16.05 -11.66
CA ARG A 336 -5.56 -16.27 -10.41
C ARG A 336 -5.83 -17.63 -9.77
N GLY A 337 -7.08 -18.04 -9.67
CA GLY A 337 -7.44 -19.33 -9.10
C GLY A 337 -6.78 -20.50 -9.81
N LYS A 338 -6.81 -20.50 -11.15
CA LYS A 338 -6.15 -21.52 -11.98
C LYS A 338 -4.63 -21.52 -11.79
N LEU A 339 -4.03 -20.33 -11.65
CA LEU A 339 -2.58 -20.23 -11.42
C LEU A 339 -2.16 -20.78 -10.06
N VAL A 340 -2.98 -20.54 -9.03
CA VAL A 340 -2.76 -21.10 -7.68
C VAL A 340 -2.87 -22.64 -7.72
N GLU A 341 -3.91 -23.18 -8.33
CA GLU A 341 -4.08 -24.62 -8.50
C GLU A 341 -2.92 -25.26 -9.28
N GLN A 342 -2.45 -24.60 -10.33
CA GLN A 342 -1.30 -25.07 -11.11
C GLN A 342 -0.01 -25.04 -10.29
N PHE A 343 0.21 -23.97 -9.53
CA PHE A 343 1.36 -23.84 -8.62
C PHE A 343 1.36 -24.99 -7.60
N ASP A 344 0.22 -25.22 -6.95
CA ASP A 344 0.09 -26.26 -5.93
C ASP A 344 0.33 -27.66 -6.52
N ARG A 345 -0.12 -27.94 -7.74
CA ARG A 345 0.20 -29.20 -8.43
C ARG A 345 1.68 -29.39 -8.74
N LEU A 346 2.40 -28.29 -9.02
CA LEU A 346 3.81 -28.35 -9.44
C LEU A 346 4.78 -28.33 -8.26
N PHE A 347 4.42 -27.67 -7.16
CA PHE A 347 5.35 -27.33 -6.08
C PHE A 347 4.86 -27.67 -4.67
N ALA A 348 3.57 -27.97 -4.44
CA ALA A 348 3.10 -28.43 -3.15
C ALA A 348 3.35 -29.94 -3.04
N SER A 349 4.51 -30.31 -2.51
CA SER A 349 4.85 -31.64 -2.01
C SER A 349 4.84 -31.66 -0.49
#